data_008cc9f104c1b1b8414228cc46b2d94a
#
_entry.id   008cc9f104c1b1b8414228cc46b2d94a
#
_cell.length_a   1.000
_cell.length_b   1.000
_cell.length_c   1.000
_cell.angle_alpha   90.00
_cell.angle_beta   90.00
_cell.angle_gamma   90.00
#
_symmetry.space_group_name_H-M   'P 1'
#
loop_
_entity.id
_entity.type
_entity.pdbx_description
1 polymer ?
#
loop_
_entity_poly.entity_id
_entity_poly.type
_entity_poly.pdbx_seq_one_letter_code
_entity_poly.pdbx_strand_id
1 'polypeptide(L)'
;VAQIVNGKSLKPRSGGAPKQIVLLLHGFGSSGADMIALAPEWQDTLPDALFLAPHAPQRCGIIGDGYQWWGLSGRSPSALAAGAASAAPAIDAFIDRKLNQYRLSESNLALVGFSQGTMMALHVGLRRPRAVAAVVGYSGILTDCTTLAHTDFAKPPVLLIHGTADPVVPVSALHRAESELKRLGVEVTTHVSHCLGHSVDPAGLRLGRDFITHELLRSTPGIR
;
A
#
# COMPACT_ATOMS: atom_id res chain seq x y z
N VAL A 1 2.46 16.52 -14.04
CA VAL A 1 2.36 15.36 -13.15
C VAL A 1 1.72 14.22 -13.94
N ALA A 2 2.36 13.06 -13.99
CA ALA A 2 1.80 11.88 -14.65
C ALA A 2 0.46 11.52 -13.98
N GLN A 3 -0.58 11.32 -14.78
CA GLN A 3 -1.90 10.96 -14.23
C GLN A 3 -2.00 9.44 -14.06
N ILE A 4 -2.47 9.04 -12.89
CA ILE A 4 -2.88 7.65 -12.66
C ILE A 4 -4.09 7.34 -13.54
N VAL A 5 -3.97 6.30 -14.36
CA VAL A 5 -5.06 5.79 -15.18
C VAL A 5 -6.03 5.01 -14.28
N ASN A 6 -7.33 5.21 -14.46
CA ASN A 6 -8.33 4.43 -13.75
C ASN A 6 -8.12 2.93 -14.05
N GLY A 7 -7.78 2.17 -13.01
CA GLY A 7 -7.69 0.73 -13.05
C GLY A 7 -9.03 0.08 -12.72
N LYS A 8 -9.00 -0.97 -11.90
CA LYS A 8 -10.19 -1.69 -11.44
C LYS A 8 -10.68 -1.13 -10.11
N SER A 9 -11.97 -1.29 -9.85
CA SER A 9 -12.58 -0.95 -8.56
C SER A 9 -13.66 -1.94 -8.19
N LEU A 10 -13.88 -2.13 -6.90
CA LEU A 10 -14.95 -2.92 -6.35
C LEU A 10 -15.75 -2.02 -5.41
N LYS A 11 -17.02 -1.80 -5.74
CA LYS A 11 -17.92 -0.89 -5.00
C LYS A 11 -18.29 -1.50 -3.63
N PRO A 12 -18.75 -0.68 -2.68
CA PRO A 12 -19.29 -1.17 -1.41
C PRO A 12 -20.35 -2.25 -1.63
N ARG A 13 -20.22 -3.37 -0.92
CA ARG A 13 -21.18 -4.48 -0.98
C ARG A 13 -22.53 -4.10 -0.38
N SER A 14 -22.53 -3.15 0.55
CA SER A 14 -23.75 -2.57 1.13
C SER A 14 -24.62 -1.79 0.12
N GLY A 15 -24.08 -1.48 -1.08
CA GLY A 15 -24.77 -0.72 -2.12
C GLY A 15 -24.87 0.79 -1.88
N GLY A 16 -24.41 1.27 -0.71
CA GLY A 16 -24.42 2.68 -0.34
C GLY A 16 -23.19 3.46 -0.81
N ALA A 17 -23.11 4.72 -0.39
CA ALA A 17 -21.89 5.51 -0.52
C ALA A 17 -20.78 4.91 0.31
N PRO A 18 -19.53 4.90 -0.18
CA PRO A 18 -18.41 4.34 0.59
C PRO A 18 -18.15 5.14 1.86
N LYS A 19 -17.89 4.42 2.96
CA LYS A 19 -17.45 4.99 4.23
C LYS A 19 -15.93 4.83 4.44
N GLN A 20 -15.30 3.92 3.70
CA GLN A 20 -13.86 3.69 3.70
C GLN A 20 -13.35 3.49 2.27
N ILE A 21 -12.06 3.72 2.08
CA ILE A 21 -11.34 3.42 0.84
C ILE A 21 -10.17 2.50 1.18
N VAL A 22 -10.03 1.42 0.41
CA VAL A 22 -8.84 0.57 0.40
C VAL A 22 -8.17 0.74 -0.96
N LEU A 23 -6.99 1.36 -0.97
CA LEU A 23 -6.20 1.61 -2.18
C LEU A 23 -5.14 0.52 -2.33
N LEU A 24 -5.23 -0.24 -3.42
CA LEU A 24 -4.40 -1.39 -3.73
C LEU A 24 -3.36 -1.01 -4.80
N LEU A 25 -2.07 -1.06 -4.47
CA LEU A 25 -0.97 -0.64 -5.32
C LEU A 25 -0.17 -1.86 -5.78
N HIS A 26 -0.16 -2.10 -7.10
CA HIS A 26 0.45 -3.29 -7.71
C HIS A 26 1.97 -3.22 -7.78
N GLY A 27 2.62 -4.37 -7.98
CA GLY A 27 4.05 -4.50 -8.18
C GLY A 27 4.50 -4.10 -9.59
N PHE A 28 5.81 -4.03 -9.78
CA PHE A 28 6.45 -3.76 -11.09
C PHE A 28 6.03 -4.82 -12.11
N GLY A 29 5.61 -4.39 -13.30
CA GLY A 29 5.17 -5.29 -14.37
C GLY A 29 3.78 -5.91 -14.20
N SER A 30 3.07 -5.55 -13.13
CA SER A 30 1.70 -6.00 -12.84
C SER A 30 0.67 -4.90 -13.18
N SER A 31 -0.55 -5.05 -12.70
CA SER A 31 -1.67 -4.15 -13.01
C SER A 31 -2.64 -3.99 -11.85
N GLY A 32 -3.52 -3.00 -11.92
CA GLY A 32 -4.64 -2.89 -11.00
C GLY A 32 -5.62 -4.06 -11.09
N ALA A 33 -5.68 -4.77 -12.23
CA ALA A 33 -6.53 -5.94 -12.37
C ALA A 33 -6.04 -7.12 -11.51
N ASP A 34 -4.72 -7.26 -11.34
CA ASP A 34 -4.15 -8.30 -10.49
C ASP A 34 -4.39 -7.98 -9.01
N MET A 35 -4.23 -6.71 -8.62
CA MET A 35 -4.40 -6.32 -7.23
C MET A 35 -5.86 -6.33 -6.78
N ILE A 36 -6.82 -5.98 -7.64
CA ILE A 36 -8.24 -5.98 -7.25
C ILE A 36 -8.74 -7.38 -6.94
N ALA A 37 -8.08 -8.42 -7.45
CA ALA A 37 -8.42 -9.81 -7.15
C ALA A 37 -8.31 -10.18 -5.66
N LEU A 38 -7.59 -9.40 -4.86
CA LEU A 38 -7.52 -9.57 -3.40
C LEU A 38 -8.79 -9.05 -2.68
N ALA A 39 -9.49 -8.09 -3.28
CA ALA A 39 -10.57 -7.36 -2.62
C ALA A 39 -11.83 -8.20 -2.30
N PRO A 40 -12.26 -9.19 -3.11
CA PRO A 40 -13.46 -9.97 -2.81
C PRO A 40 -13.44 -10.65 -1.45
N GLU A 41 -12.28 -11.17 -1.02
CA GLU A 41 -12.13 -11.82 0.29
C GLU A 41 -12.23 -10.84 1.48
N TRP A 42 -12.07 -9.54 1.23
CA TRP A 42 -12.09 -8.49 2.23
C TRP A 42 -13.44 -7.76 2.31
N GLN A 43 -14.29 -7.89 1.29
CA GLN A 43 -15.58 -7.22 1.26
C GLN A 43 -16.55 -7.67 2.35
N ASP A 44 -16.44 -8.90 2.83
CA ASP A 44 -17.32 -9.42 3.87
C ASP A 44 -17.08 -8.73 5.23
N THR A 45 -15.84 -8.37 5.52
CA THR A 45 -15.46 -7.65 6.74
C THR A 45 -15.54 -6.14 6.60
N LEU A 46 -15.52 -5.62 5.37
CA LEU A 46 -15.56 -4.20 5.03
C LEU A 46 -16.66 -3.92 4.00
N PRO A 47 -17.95 -4.16 4.31
CA PRO A 47 -19.05 -4.07 3.35
C PRO A 47 -19.30 -2.65 2.82
N ASP A 48 -18.87 -1.61 3.56
CA ASP A 48 -18.98 -0.20 3.18
C ASP A 48 -17.72 0.34 2.49
N ALA A 49 -16.70 -0.49 2.26
CA ALA A 49 -15.45 -0.04 1.65
C ALA A 49 -15.52 -0.02 0.11
N LEU A 50 -14.93 1.02 -0.45
CA LEU A 50 -14.59 1.10 -1.87
C LEU A 50 -13.15 0.63 -2.05
N PHE A 51 -12.97 -0.46 -2.79
CA PHE A 51 -11.64 -0.92 -3.16
C PHE A 51 -11.25 -0.32 -4.51
N LEU A 52 -10.06 0.27 -4.56
CA LEU A 52 -9.51 0.91 -5.74
C LEU A 52 -8.14 0.31 -6.06
N ALA A 53 -7.96 -0.15 -7.27
CA ALA A 53 -6.68 -0.67 -7.76
C ALA A 53 -6.32 0.02 -9.09
N PRO A 54 -5.73 1.23 -9.04
CA PRO A 54 -5.34 1.94 -10.25
C PRO A 54 -4.16 1.25 -10.95
N HIS A 55 -4.04 1.49 -12.26
CA HIS A 55 -2.79 1.23 -12.97
C HIS A 55 -1.78 2.33 -12.63
N ALA A 56 -0.52 1.93 -12.47
CA ALA A 56 0.57 2.89 -12.38
C ALA A 56 0.68 3.69 -13.70
N PRO A 57 1.27 4.91 -13.65
CA PRO A 57 1.21 5.84 -14.79
C PRO A 57 2.08 5.42 -15.99
N GLN A 58 3.04 4.53 -15.79
CA GLN A 58 3.97 4.13 -16.84
C GLN A 58 3.72 2.69 -17.28
N ARG A 59 3.80 2.44 -18.60
CA ARG A 59 3.86 1.07 -19.12
C ARG A 59 5.21 0.44 -18.80
N CYS A 60 5.20 -0.82 -18.40
CA CYS A 60 6.41 -1.59 -18.17
C CYS A 60 6.83 -2.26 -19.48
N GLY A 61 7.75 -1.65 -20.22
CA GLY A 61 8.20 -2.20 -21.50
C GLY A 61 9.08 -3.46 -21.39
N ILE A 62 9.37 -3.94 -20.18
CA ILE A 62 10.26 -5.09 -19.95
C ILE A 62 9.45 -6.36 -19.65
N ILE A 63 8.28 -6.22 -19.02
CA ILE A 63 7.42 -7.36 -18.61
C ILE A 63 6.03 -7.15 -19.24
N GLY A 64 5.80 -7.68 -20.44
CA GLY A 64 4.51 -7.70 -21.11
C GLY A 64 3.77 -6.35 -21.11
N ASP A 65 2.44 -6.39 -21.01
CA ASP A 65 1.55 -5.22 -21.00
C ASP A 65 1.33 -4.61 -19.62
N GLY A 66 2.16 -4.93 -18.61
CA GLY A 66 2.04 -4.44 -17.25
C GLY A 66 2.43 -2.97 -17.09
N TYR A 67 2.36 -2.52 -15.85
CA TYR A 67 2.62 -1.13 -15.46
C TYR A 67 3.71 -1.06 -14.40
N GLN A 68 4.27 0.14 -14.22
CA GLN A 68 5.28 0.45 -13.22
C GLN A 68 5.07 1.84 -12.65
N TRP A 69 5.35 2.01 -11.38
CA TRP A 69 5.32 3.33 -10.73
C TRP A 69 6.49 4.19 -11.19
N TRP A 70 7.66 3.57 -11.32
CA TRP A 70 8.86 4.12 -11.96
C TRP A 70 9.70 2.99 -12.57
N GLY A 71 10.58 3.31 -13.50
CA GLY A 71 11.49 2.34 -14.11
C GLY A 71 12.58 1.86 -13.13
N LEU A 72 12.80 0.55 -13.02
CA LEU A 72 13.82 -0.06 -12.17
C LEU A 72 15.18 -0.18 -12.90
N SER A 73 15.67 0.93 -13.46
CA SER A 73 17.00 0.98 -14.10
C SER A 73 18.15 0.88 -13.10
N GLY A 74 17.88 1.09 -11.81
CA GLY A 74 18.81 0.92 -10.70
C GLY A 74 18.09 0.41 -9.46
N ARG A 75 18.80 -0.43 -8.67
CA ARG A 75 18.29 -0.99 -7.40
C ARG A 75 19.06 -0.49 -6.17
N SER A 76 19.90 0.54 -6.32
CA SER A 76 20.53 1.16 -5.16
C SER A 76 19.47 1.81 -4.26
N PRO A 77 19.70 1.92 -2.94
CA PRO A 77 18.76 2.58 -2.03
C PRO A 77 18.38 4.00 -2.48
N SER A 78 19.34 4.77 -3.00
CA SER A 78 19.10 6.12 -3.52
C SER A 78 18.25 6.13 -4.79
N ALA A 79 18.45 5.16 -5.71
CA ALA A 79 17.65 5.05 -6.92
C ALA A 79 16.19 4.66 -6.59
N LEU A 80 15.99 3.75 -5.64
CA LEU A 80 14.65 3.36 -5.19
C LEU A 80 13.94 4.54 -4.49
N ALA A 81 14.66 5.28 -3.64
CA ALA A 81 14.12 6.47 -2.96
C ALA A 81 13.70 7.56 -3.98
N ALA A 82 14.58 7.87 -4.93
CA ALA A 82 14.29 8.85 -5.98
C ALA A 82 13.10 8.41 -6.86
N GLY A 83 13.02 7.12 -7.19
CA GLY A 83 11.91 6.56 -7.94
C GLY A 83 10.57 6.70 -7.22
N ALA A 84 10.53 6.32 -5.93
CA ALA A 84 9.33 6.46 -5.12
C ALA A 84 8.91 7.93 -4.98
N ALA A 85 9.86 8.83 -4.72
CA ALA A 85 9.59 10.28 -4.63
C ALA A 85 9.04 10.85 -5.95
N SER A 86 9.53 10.37 -7.10
CA SER A 86 9.06 10.83 -8.42
C SER A 86 7.61 10.37 -8.73
N ALA A 87 7.21 9.21 -8.24
CA ALA A 87 5.89 8.63 -8.47
C ALA A 87 4.83 9.10 -7.46
N ALA A 88 5.23 9.46 -6.24
CA ALA A 88 4.33 9.82 -5.14
C ALA A 88 3.30 10.90 -5.49
N PRO A 89 3.63 12.03 -6.18
CA PRO A 89 2.65 13.07 -6.46
C PRO A 89 1.43 12.60 -7.27
N ALA A 90 1.60 11.58 -8.12
CA ALA A 90 0.48 11.02 -8.88
C ALA A 90 -0.49 10.25 -7.97
N ILE A 91 0.04 9.50 -7.00
CA ILE A 91 -0.77 8.76 -6.02
C ILE A 91 -1.44 9.72 -5.06
N ASP A 92 -0.72 10.74 -4.56
CA ASP A 92 -1.29 11.77 -3.68
C ASP A 92 -2.47 12.47 -4.33
N ALA A 93 -2.30 12.94 -5.57
CA ALA A 93 -3.38 13.57 -6.32
C ALA A 93 -4.57 12.62 -6.58
N PHE A 94 -4.32 11.32 -6.75
CA PHE A 94 -5.38 10.31 -6.88
C PHE A 94 -6.14 10.14 -5.56
N ILE A 95 -5.44 10.01 -4.45
CA ILE A 95 -6.01 9.91 -3.10
C ILE A 95 -6.87 11.13 -2.80
N ASP A 96 -6.33 12.35 -2.97
CA ASP A 96 -7.03 13.60 -2.68
C ASP A 96 -8.33 13.72 -3.47
N ARG A 97 -8.31 13.40 -4.77
CA ARG A 97 -9.53 13.38 -5.58
C ARG A 97 -10.57 12.39 -5.03
N LYS A 98 -10.14 11.19 -4.60
CA LYS A 98 -11.06 10.16 -4.10
C LYS A 98 -11.61 10.49 -2.71
N LEU A 99 -10.79 10.99 -1.81
CA LEU A 99 -11.24 11.46 -0.50
C LEU A 99 -12.25 12.61 -0.65
N ASN A 100 -11.93 13.60 -1.48
CA ASN A 100 -12.84 14.72 -1.76
C ASN A 100 -14.15 14.25 -2.42
N GLN A 101 -14.07 13.36 -3.41
CA GLN A 101 -15.25 12.83 -4.12
C GLN A 101 -16.26 12.18 -3.16
N TYR A 102 -15.78 11.48 -2.15
CA TYR A 102 -16.62 10.75 -1.20
C TYR A 102 -16.76 11.43 0.16
N ARG A 103 -16.19 12.63 0.33
CA ARG A 103 -16.18 13.41 1.59
C ARG A 103 -15.60 12.63 2.75
N LEU A 104 -14.52 11.92 2.49
CA LEU A 104 -13.75 11.13 3.44
C LEU A 104 -12.44 11.84 3.81
N SER A 105 -11.80 11.37 4.86
CA SER A 105 -10.49 11.84 5.33
C SER A 105 -9.46 10.71 5.29
N GLU A 106 -8.20 11.03 5.60
CA GLU A 106 -7.13 10.02 5.68
C GLU A 106 -7.45 8.89 6.67
N SER A 107 -8.17 9.17 7.75
CA SER A 107 -8.59 8.15 8.72
C SER A 107 -9.57 7.11 8.16
N ASN A 108 -10.13 7.36 6.97
CA ASN A 108 -11.00 6.43 6.25
C ASN A 108 -10.25 5.71 5.11
N LEU A 109 -8.92 5.88 4.99
CA LEU A 109 -8.11 5.33 3.92
C LEU A 109 -7.12 4.29 4.46
N ALA A 110 -7.12 3.09 3.87
CA ALA A 110 -6.05 2.11 4.01
C ALA A 110 -5.27 1.99 2.70
N LEU A 111 -3.94 1.90 2.80
CA LEU A 111 -3.04 1.67 1.67
C LEU A 111 -2.53 0.23 1.74
N VAL A 112 -2.63 -0.48 0.64
CA VAL A 112 -2.14 -1.87 0.51
C VAL A 112 -1.23 -1.94 -0.70
N GLY A 113 -0.04 -2.49 -0.53
CA GLY A 113 0.91 -2.62 -1.63
C GLY A 113 1.53 -4.01 -1.74
N PHE A 114 1.91 -4.38 -2.95
CA PHE A 114 2.74 -5.54 -3.23
C PHE A 114 4.02 -5.09 -3.95
N SER A 115 5.18 -5.54 -3.48
CA SER A 115 6.50 -5.28 -4.08
C SER A 115 6.76 -3.78 -4.30
N GLN A 116 6.87 -3.28 -5.52
CA GLN A 116 6.98 -1.85 -5.83
C GLN A 116 5.78 -1.05 -5.28
N GLY A 117 4.59 -1.64 -5.27
CA GLY A 117 3.40 -1.04 -4.65
C GLY A 117 3.53 -0.88 -3.12
N THR A 118 4.22 -1.80 -2.44
CA THR A 118 4.56 -1.64 -1.01
C THR A 118 5.50 -0.45 -0.80
N MET A 119 6.50 -0.29 -1.66
CA MET A 119 7.39 0.87 -1.60
C MET A 119 6.60 2.17 -1.70
N MET A 120 5.60 2.22 -2.61
CA MET A 120 4.72 3.37 -2.76
C MET A 120 3.78 3.56 -1.58
N ALA A 121 3.16 2.49 -1.07
CA ALA A 121 2.24 2.56 0.07
C ALA A 121 2.94 3.11 1.33
N LEU A 122 4.16 2.64 1.61
CA LEU A 122 4.99 3.15 2.69
C LEU A 122 5.44 4.60 2.44
N HIS A 123 5.94 4.90 1.22
CA HIS A 123 6.44 6.24 0.90
C HIS A 123 5.34 7.29 1.03
N VAL A 124 4.17 7.04 0.44
CA VAL A 124 3.02 7.95 0.48
C VAL A 124 2.39 7.97 1.87
N GLY A 125 2.06 6.81 2.45
CA GLY A 125 1.35 6.71 3.71
C GLY A 125 2.04 7.41 4.88
N LEU A 126 3.37 7.34 4.91
CA LEU A 126 4.20 8.03 5.92
C LEU A 126 4.36 9.53 5.69
N ARG A 127 4.05 10.05 4.49
CA ARG A 127 4.24 11.47 4.11
C ARG A 127 2.92 12.23 3.89
N ARG A 128 1.78 11.58 4.13
CA ARG A 128 0.49 12.28 4.11
C ARG A 128 0.43 13.32 5.24
N PRO A 129 -0.31 14.42 5.05
CA PRO A 129 -0.47 15.47 6.08
C PRO A 129 -1.07 14.94 7.39
N ARG A 130 -1.90 13.90 7.29
CA ARG A 130 -2.50 13.18 8.42
C ARG A 130 -2.31 11.69 8.22
N ALA A 131 -2.25 10.94 9.32
CA ALA A 131 -2.11 9.49 9.25
C ALA A 131 -3.31 8.84 8.53
N VAL A 132 -3.02 7.99 7.56
CA VAL A 132 -4.02 7.06 7.02
C VAL A 132 -4.39 6.01 8.07
N ALA A 133 -5.54 5.35 7.93
CA ALA A 133 -5.98 4.35 8.91
C ALA A 133 -4.97 3.20 9.03
N ALA A 134 -4.43 2.72 7.94
CA ALA A 134 -3.48 1.61 7.92
C ALA A 134 -2.60 1.59 6.67
N VAL A 135 -1.41 1.00 6.80
CA VAL A 135 -0.57 0.62 5.65
C VAL A 135 -0.25 -0.87 5.75
N VAL A 136 -0.55 -1.64 4.69
CA VAL A 136 -0.17 -3.05 4.57
C VAL A 136 0.79 -3.21 3.40
N GLY A 137 1.95 -3.80 3.65
CA GLY A 137 2.97 -4.05 2.65
C GLY A 137 3.33 -5.52 2.53
N TYR A 138 3.20 -6.06 1.31
CA TYR A 138 3.64 -7.42 0.97
C TYR A 138 4.93 -7.35 0.15
N SER A 139 5.95 -8.12 0.56
CA SER A 139 7.19 -8.36 -0.20
C SER A 139 7.86 -7.10 -0.76
N GLY A 140 7.95 -6.04 0.04
CA GLY A 140 8.49 -4.75 -0.40
C GLY A 140 9.66 -4.22 0.42
N ILE A 141 10.06 -2.98 0.13
CA ILE A 141 11.20 -2.29 0.74
C ILE A 141 10.74 -0.93 1.27
N LEU A 142 11.21 -0.54 2.45
CA LEU A 142 11.16 0.85 2.92
C LEU A 142 12.28 1.64 2.23
N THR A 143 11.92 2.53 1.30
CA THR A 143 12.88 3.12 0.34
C THR A 143 13.65 4.32 0.88
N ASP A 144 13.13 5.02 1.89
CA ASP A 144 13.72 6.27 2.36
C ASP A 144 13.43 6.50 3.84
N CYS A 145 14.35 6.04 4.68
CA CYS A 145 14.30 6.24 6.12
C CYS A 145 15.00 7.55 6.54
N THR A 146 15.94 8.03 5.74
CA THR A 146 16.83 9.15 6.12
C THR A 146 16.07 10.47 6.13
N THR A 147 15.26 10.74 5.10
CA THR A 147 14.45 11.95 5.07
C THR A 147 13.32 11.94 6.09
N LEU A 148 12.72 10.76 6.37
CA LEU A 148 11.71 10.63 7.42
C LEU A 148 12.23 11.01 8.81
N ALA A 149 13.50 10.72 9.12
CA ALA A 149 14.10 11.04 10.41
C ALA A 149 14.24 12.56 10.67
N HIS A 150 14.18 13.36 9.64
CA HIS A 150 14.40 14.82 9.69
C HIS A 150 13.14 15.65 9.35
N THR A 151 11.99 15.01 9.17
CA THR A 151 10.73 15.67 8.84
C THR A 151 9.64 15.28 9.84
N ASP A 152 8.68 16.18 10.02
CA ASP A 152 7.43 15.81 10.64
C ASP A 152 6.63 14.95 9.65
N PHE A 153 6.24 13.75 10.06
CA PHE A 153 5.58 12.78 9.17
C PHE A 153 4.44 12.04 9.90
N ALA A 154 3.49 11.54 9.11
CA ALA A 154 2.39 10.75 9.63
C ALA A 154 2.87 9.39 10.13
N LYS A 155 2.28 8.88 11.22
CA LYS A 155 2.62 7.59 11.84
C LYS A 155 1.42 6.65 11.82
N PRO A 156 0.96 6.22 10.63
CA PRO A 156 -0.09 5.21 10.56
C PRO A 156 0.42 3.88 11.10
N PRO A 157 -0.45 3.03 11.64
CA PRO A 157 -0.11 1.65 11.93
C PRO A 157 0.27 0.90 10.63
N VAL A 158 1.32 0.07 10.70
CA VAL A 158 1.90 -0.63 9.55
C VAL A 158 1.92 -2.13 9.81
N LEU A 159 1.46 -2.92 8.82
CA LEU A 159 1.67 -4.37 8.77
C LEU A 159 2.58 -4.71 7.57
N LEU A 160 3.67 -5.42 7.84
CA LEU A 160 4.57 -5.93 6.80
C LEU A 160 4.54 -7.45 6.76
N ILE A 161 4.39 -8.01 5.56
CA ILE A 161 4.30 -9.45 5.32
C ILE A 161 5.30 -9.84 4.24
N HIS A 162 6.08 -10.93 4.47
CA HIS A 162 7.14 -11.33 3.55
C HIS A 162 7.39 -12.83 3.57
N GLY A 163 7.75 -13.39 2.42
CA GLY A 163 8.13 -14.79 2.30
C GLY A 163 9.61 -15.01 2.59
N THR A 164 9.97 -16.11 3.30
CA THR A 164 11.38 -16.45 3.57
C THR A 164 12.18 -16.86 2.35
N ALA A 165 11.50 -17.37 1.31
CA ALA A 165 12.12 -17.83 0.07
C ALA A 165 11.96 -16.84 -1.10
N ASP A 166 11.71 -15.54 -0.80
CA ASP A 166 11.54 -14.50 -1.82
C ASP A 166 12.86 -14.24 -2.57
N PRO A 167 12.94 -14.58 -3.89
CA PRO A 167 14.16 -14.42 -4.68
C PRO A 167 14.30 -13.01 -5.27
N VAL A 168 13.28 -12.15 -5.16
CA VAL A 168 13.23 -10.81 -5.76
C VAL A 168 13.60 -9.74 -4.74
N VAL A 169 12.96 -9.81 -3.58
CA VAL A 169 13.21 -8.95 -2.42
C VAL A 169 13.51 -9.83 -1.22
N PRO A 170 14.75 -9.81 -0.71
CA PRO A 170 15.12 -10.68 0.42
C PRO A 170 14.34 -10.30 1.69
N VAL A 171 13.95 -11.30 2.48
CA VAL A 171 13.19 -11.11 3.73
C VAL A 171 13.89 -10.16 4.72
N SER A 172 15.19 -10.00 4.64
CA SER A 172 15.95 -9.02 5.42
C SER A 172 15.50 -7.57 5.18
N ALA A 173 14.81 -7.30 4.06
CA ALA A 173 14.20 -5.98 3.81
C ALA A 173 13.04 -5.69 4.77
N LEU A 174 12.22 -6.72 5.11
CA LEU A 174 11.18 -6.60 6.12
C LEU A 174 11.78 -6.27 7.49
N HIS A 175 12.80 -7.00 7.93
CA HIS A 175 13.42 -6.78 9.24
C HIS A 175 14.08 -5.39 9.36
N ARG A 176 14.71 -4.92 8.26
CA ARG A 176 15.24 -3.53 8.22
C ARG A 176 14.13 -2.51 8.29
N ALA A 177 13.05 -2.70 7.53
CA ALA A 177 11.91 -1.79 7.56
C ALA A 177 11.26 -1.74 8.95
N GLU A 178 11.05 -2.89 9.58
CA GLU A 178 10.53 -3.00 10.95
C GLU A 178 11.39 -2.21 11.95
N SER A 179 12.70 -2.46 11.93
CA SER A 179 13.66 -1.80 12.84
C SER A 179 13.63 -0.27 12.67
N GLU A 180 13.69 0.21 11.43
CA GLU A 180 13.69 1.65 11.13
C GLU A 180 12.36 2.32 11.49
N LEU A 181 11.22 1.71 11.16
CA LEU A 181 9.91 2.25 11.47
C LEU A 181 9.69 2.32 12.99
N LYS A 182 10.08 1.28 13.73
CA LYS A 182 10.04 1.29 15.22
C LYS A 182 10.92 2.38 15.81
N ARG A 183 12.15 2.56 15.28
CA ARG A 183 13.05 3.63 15.71
C ARG A 183 12.45 5.03 15.47
N LEU A 184 11.63 5.19 14.44
CA LEU A 184 10.91 6.41 14.12
C LEU A 184 9.59 6.57 14.91
N GLY A 185 9.24 5.62 15.77
CA GLY A 185 8.03 5.64 16.59
C GLY A 185 6.74 5.30 15.82
N VAL A 186 6.86 4.54 14.73
CA VAL A 186 5.71 3.97 13.99
C VAL A 186 5.34 2.63 14.62
N GLU A 187 4.05 2.38 14.82
CA GLU A 187 3.53 1.08 15.23
C GLU A 187 3.63 0.09 14.08
N VAL A 188 4.44 -0.97 14.24
CA VAL A 188 4.71 -1.95 13.19
C VAL A 188 4.45 -3.36 13.70
N THR A 189 3.61 -4.09 12.95
CA THR A 189 3.42 -5.53 13.07
C THR A 189 4.07 -6.22 11.87
N THR A 190 4.67 -7.38 12.06
CA THR A 190 5.30 -8.15 10.98
C THR A 190 4.81 -9.58 10.97
N HIS A 191 4.76 -10.17 9.77
CA HIS A 191 4.53 -11.60 9.57
C HIS A 191 5.49 -12.15 8.50
N VAL A 192 6.08 -13.30 8.80
CA VAL A 192 6.99 -13.98 7.88
C VAL A 192 6.38 -15.33 7.49
N SER A 193 6.04 -15.50 6.21
CA SER A 193 5.51 -16.74 5.65
C SER A 193 6.65 -17.68 5.27
N HIS A 194 6.71 -18.84 5.91
CA HIS A 194 7.79 -19.81 5.68
C HIS A 194 7.70 -20.42 4.28
N CYS A 195 8.84 -20.61 3.60
CA CYS A 195 8.95 -21.16 2.25
C CYS A 195 8.17 -20.42 1.16
N LEU A 196 7.58 -19.25 1.44
CA LEU A 196 6.89 -18.45 0.45
C LEU A 196 7.91 -17.65 -0.38
N GLY A 197 7.74 -17.66 -1.71
CA GLY A 197 8.48 -16.82 -2.66
C GLY A 197 7.96 -15.38 -2.71
N HIS A 198 8.18 -14.71 -3.87
CA HIS A 198 7.68 -13.35 -4.12
C HIS A 198 6.18 -13.36 -4.43
N SER A 199 5.34 -13.54 -3.41
CA SER A 199 3.89 -13.75 -3.55
C SER A 199 3.15 -13.39 -2.26
N VAL A 200 1.82 -13.48 -2.29
CA VAL A 200 0.92 -13.37 -1.13
C VAL A 200 0.26 -14.72 -0.91
N ASP A 201 0.39 -15.27 0.28
CA ASP A 201 -0.27 -16.52 0.67
C ASP A 201 -1.63 -16.26 1.35
N PRO A 202 -2.48 -17.30 1.50
CA PRO A 202 -3.77 -17.14 2.17
C PRO A 202 -3.67 -16.67 3.64
N ALA A 203 -2.58 -16.99 4.34
CA ALA A 203 -2.36 -16.52 5.71
C ALA A 203 -2.08 -15.01 5.73
N GLY A 204 -1.16 -14.56 4.89
CA GLY A 204 -0.85 -13.14 4.73
C GLY A 204 -2.05 -12.32 4.25
N LEU A 205 -2.87 -12.89 3.35
CA LEU A 205 -4.09 -12.23 2.87
C LEU A 205 -5.10 -12.02 4.02
N ARG A 206 -5.31 -13.04 4.86
CA ARG A 206 -6.19 -12.92 6.05
C ARG A 206 -5.65 -11.90 7.07
N LEU A 207 -4.35 -11.94 7.37
CA LEU A 207 -3.73 -10.97 8.27
C LEU A 207 -3.90 -9.53 7.77
N GLY A 208 -3.69 -9.30 6.47
CA GLY A 208 -3.92 -7.99 5.86
C GLY A 208 -5.37 -7.53 6.00
N ARG A 209 -6.35 -8.43 5.71
CA ARG A 209 -7.77 -8.16 5.91
C ARG A 209 -8.08 -7.77 7.36
N ASP A 210 -7.66 -8.59 8.31
CA ASP A 210 -8.00 -8.40 9.72
C ASP A 210 -7.39 -7.12 10.26
N PHE A 211 -6.15 -6.81 9.86
CA PHE A 211 -5.45 -5.58 10.22
C PHE A 211 -6.17 -4.33 9.68
N ILE A 212 -6.45 -4.25 8.37
CA ILE A 212 -7.13 -3.08 7.82
C ILE A 212 -8.56 -2.94 8.33
N THR A 213 -9.26 -4.06 8.58
CA THR A 213 -10.60 -4.03 9.16
C THR A 213 -10.58 -3.43 10.56
N HIS A 214 -9.67 -3.90 11.41
CA HIS A 214 -9.50 -3.38 12.78
C HIS A 214 -9.20 -1.87 12.76
N GLU A 215 -8.24 -1.43 11.96
CA GLU A 215 -7.79 -0.04 11.94
C GLU A 215 -8.82 0.92 11.33
N LEU A 216 -9.49 0.53 10.27
CA LEU A 216 -10.55 1.35 9.66
C LEU A 216 -11.78 1.49 10.57
N LEU A 217 -12.14 0.44 11.30
CA LEU A 217 -13.27 0.51 12.24
C LEU A 217 -12.90 1.31 13.50
N ARG A 218 -11.67 1.22 13.97
CA ARG A 218 -11.17 2.01 15.11
C ARG A 218 -11.15 3.51 14.81
N SER A 219 -10.84 3.87 13.57
CA SER A 219 -10.70 5.26 13.12
C SER A 219 -12.03 5.94 12.80
N THR A 220 -13.17 5.21 12.81
CA THR A 220 -14.49 5.75 12.52
C THR A 220 -15.15 6.23 13.83
N PRO A 221 -15.31 7.55 14.06
CA PRO A 221 -16.05 8.03 15.25
C PRO A 221 -17.52 7.63 15.13
N GLY A 222 -18.05 6.79 16.01
CA GLY A 222 -19.49 6.65 16.14
C GLY A 222 -20.12 5.25 16.18
N ILE A 223 -19.36 4.19 16.49
CA ILE A 223 -19.97 2.90 16.88
C ILE A 223 -19.37 2.50 18.24
N ARG A 224 -19.91 3.05 19.30
CA ARG A 224 -19.86 2.52 20.66
C ARG A 224 -21.28 2.24 21.13
#